data_a851b3d45cab98103f320188f3327f9d
#
_entry.id   a851b3d45cab98103f320188f3327f9d
#
_cell.length_a   1.000
_cell.length_b   1.000
_cell.length_c   1.000
_cell.angle_alpha   90.00
_cell.angle_beta   90.00
_cell.angle_gamma   90.00
#
_symmetry.space_group_name_H-M   'P 1'
#
loop_
_entity.id
_entity.type
_entity.pdbx_description
1 polymer ?
#
loop_
_entity_poly.entity_id
_entity_poly.type
_entity_poly.pdbx_seq_one_letter_code
_entity_poly.pdbx_strand_id
1 'polypeptide(L)'
;MGLDSSIILPRAVWEASGHVETFTDPLVECTQCHRRHRQDHLLEAFEAKKGRPAEGMAEIVCPDCGTQGAWTEPQLFSGLVKTYLGPVDNEEGLHYMRPETAQGIFVNFLNVLGAARKKPPFGIGQIGKAFRNEITPGNFIFRTREFE
;
A
#
# COMPACT_ATOMS: atom_id res chain seq x y z
N MET A 1 -24.51 11.78 -2.37
CA MET A 1 -25.19 10.50 -2.11
C MET A 1 -24.24 9.60 -1.35
N GLY A 2 -24.73 8.84 -0.37
CA GLY A 2 -23.95 7.82 0.33
C GLY A 2 -23.89 6.52 -0.49
N LEU A 3 -22.72 5.89 -0.52
CA LEU A 3 -22.49 4.55 -1.09
C LEU A 3 -21.77 3.71 -0.03
N ASP A 4 -22.17 2.46 0.09
CA ASP A 4 -21.40 1.44 0.80
C ASP A 4 -21.04 0.33 -0.19
N SER A 5 -19.77 0.28 -0.56
CA SER A 5 -19.24 -0.71 -1.50
C SER A 5 -18.43 -1.79 -0.80
N SER A 6 -18.16 -2.88 -1.51
CA SER A 6 -17.41 -4.01 -0.98
C SER A 6 -16.00 -3.60 -0.48
N ILE A 7 -15.59 -4.17 0.65
CA ILE A 7 -14.22 -4.05 1.17
C ILE A 7 -13.25 -4.89 0.35
N ILE A 8 -13.67 -6.11 -0.02
CA ILE A 8 -12.87 -7.03 -0.83
C ILE A 8 -13.25 -6.84 -2.29
N LEU A 9 -12.26 -6.56 -3.12
CA LEU A 9 -12.42 -6.34 -4.55
C LEU A 9 -11.47 -7.26 -5.33
N PRO A 10 -11.88 -7.70 -6.54
CA PRO A 10 -11.06 -8.56 -7.38
C PRO A 10 -9.79 -7.83 -7.86
N ARG A 11 -8.76 -8.61 -8.12
CA ARG A 11 -7.44 -8.13 -8.60
C ARG A 11 -7.55 -7.17 -9.78
N ALA A 12 -8.45 -7.44 -10.72
CA ALA A 12 -8.64 -6.61 -11.92
C ALA A 12 -8.96 -5.13 -11.62
N VAL A 13 -9.65 -4.83 -10.52
CA VAL A 13 -9.93 -3.44 -10.09
C VAL A 13 -8.63 -2.73 -9.72
N TRP A 14 -7.74 -3.41 -9.02
CA TRP A 14 -6.48 -2.84 -8.54
C TRP A 14 -5.40 -2.78 -9.62
N GLU A 15 -5.46 -3.66 -10.61
CA GLU A 15 -4.67 -3.57 -11.83
C GLU A 15 -5.11 -2.36 -12.67
N ALA A 16 -6.41 -2.21 -12.90
CA ALA A 16 -6.96 -1.08 -13.65
C ALA A 16 -6.67 0.28 -13.00
N SER A 17 -6.59 0.34 -11.67
CA SER A 17 -6.24 1.55 -10.92
C SER A 17 -4.73 1.75 -10.73
N GLY A 18 -3.88 0.81 -11.19
CA GLY A 18 -2.42 0.86 -11.07
C GLY A 18 -1.86 0.46 -9.69
N HIS A 19 -2.70 0.15 -8.70
CA HIS A 19 -2.23 -0.17 -7.35
C HIS A 19 -1.38 -1.44 -7.28
N VAL A 20 -1.65 -2.44 -8.12
CA VAL A 20 -0.87 -3.69 -8.13
C VAL A 20 0.59 -3.42 -8.48
N GLU A 21 0.84 -2.48 -9.38
CA GLU A 21 2.19 -2.15 -9.86
C GLU A 21 2.89 -1.09 -9.00
N THR A 22 2.16 -0.06 -8.57
CA THR A 22 2.77 1.14 -7.97
C THR A 22 2.66 1.21 -6.47
N PHE A 23 1.73 0.49 -5.84
CA PHE A 23 1.53 0.51 -4.40
C PHE A 23 2.46 -0.47 -3.70
N THR A 24 3.77 -0.30 -3.94
CA THR A 24 4.85 -1.14 -3.43
C THR A 24 5.97 -0.30 -2.87
N ASP A 25 6.58 -0.79 -1.80
CA ASP A 25 7.73 -0.16 -1.16
C ASP A 25 8.97 -1.06 -1.31
N PRO A 26 10.14 -0.52 -1.72
CA PRO A 26 11.37 -1.28 -1.74
C PRO A 26 11.90 -1.45 -0.31
N LEU A 27 11.94 -2.68 0.17
CA LEU A 27 12.44 -3.04 1.50
C LEU A 27 13.82 -3.65 1.43
N VAL A 28 14.68 -3.25 2.36
CA VAL A 28 15.98 -3.85 2.64
C VAL A 28 16.02 -4.31 4.11
N GLU A 29 16.72 -5.39 4.38
CA GLU A 29 16.98 -5.88 5.72
C GLU A 29 18.43 -5.68 6.09
N CYS A 30 18.70 -5.18 7.29
CA CYS A 30 20.05 -5.13 7.81
C CYS A 30 20.50 -6.54 8.20
N THR A 31 21.58 -7.06 7.61
CA THR A 31 22.07 -8.42 7.84
C THR A 31 22.68 -8.62 9.23
N GLN A 32 22.90 -7.53 9.99
CA GLN A 32 23.44 -7.59 11.35
C GLN A 32 22.35 -7.61 12.44
N CYS A 33 21.37 -6.71 12.34
CA CYS A 33 20.32 -6.61 13.37
C CYS A 33 18.95 -7.11 12.93
N HIS A 34 18.83 -7.56 11.66
CA HIS A 34 17.59 -8.07 11.06
C HIS A 34 16.40 -7.10 11.08
N ARG A 35 16.70 -5.80 11.23
CA ARG A 35 15.68 -4.76 11.09
C ARG A 35 15.45 -4.43 9.62
N ARG A 36 14.16 -4.23 9.29
CA ARG A 36 13.73 -3.89 7.93
C ARG A 36 13.44 -2.42 7.81
N HIS A 37 13.88 -1.85 6.71
CA HIS A 37 13.72 -0.43 6.40
C HIS A 37 13.29 -0.25 4.95
N ARG A 38 12.60 0.85 4.67
CA ARG A 38 12.37 1.28 3.30
C ARG A 38 13.67 1.84 2.73
N GLN A 39 14.07 1.32 1.59
CA GLN A 39 15.31 1.75 0.91
C GLN A 39 15.28 3.24 0.55
N ASP A 40 14.16 3.71 0.00
CA ASP A 40 13.97 5.10 -0.38
C ASP A 40 14.16 6.07 0.79
N HIS A 41 13.56 5.78 1.95
CA HIS A 41 13.72 6.60 3.16
C HIS A 41 15.17 6.62 3.66
N LEU A 42 15.90 5.51 3.56
CA LEU A 42 17.31 5.47 3.94
C LEU A 42 18.16 6.34 3.02
N LEU A 43 17.90 6.30 1.71
CA LEU A 43 18.59 7.11 0.72
C LEU A 43 18.29 8.60 0.89
N GLU A 44 17.03 8.97 1.09
CA GLU A 44 16.60 10.35 1.39
C GLU A 44 17.26 10.88 2.67
N ALA A 45 17.30 10.09 3.73
CA ALA A 45 17.94 10.48 4.99
C ALA A 45 19.47 10.67 4.84
N PHE A 46 20.11 9.85 4.01
CA PHE A 46 21.52 10.02 3.68
C PHE A 46 21.75 11.32 2.91
N GLU A 47 20.96 11.56 1.87
CA GLU A 47 21.07 12.78 1.05
C GLU A 47 20.85 14.04 1.90
N ALA A 48 19.83 14.04 2.76
CA ALA A 48 19.56 15.15 3.68
C ALA A 48 20.75 15.43 4.63
N LYS A 49 21.46 14.37 5.07
CA LYS A 49 22.61 14.49 5.99
C LYS A 49 23.92 14.86 5.30
N LYS A 50 24.14 14.36 4.08
CA LYS A 50 25.41 14.49 3.35
C LYS A 50 25.39 15.58 2.28
N GLY A 51 24.21 16.08 1.90
CA GLY A 51 24.05 17.07 0.82
C GLY A 51 24.33 16.51 -0.59
N ARG A 52 24.39 15.17 -0.73
CA ARG A 52 24.54 14.47 -2.01
C ARG A 52 23.83 13.12 -1.99
N PRO A 53 23.40 12.61 -3.14
CA PRO A 53 22.86 11.26 -3.22
C PRO A 53 23.92 10.21 -2.86
N ALA A 54 23.47 9.06 -2.36
CA ALA A 54 24.34 7.90 -2.15
C ALA A 54 24.64 7.21 -3.50
N GLU A 55 25.84 6.71 -3.67
CA GLU A 55 26.22 5.91 -4.85
C GLU A 55 25.65 4.47 -4.78
N GLY A 56 25.26 4.04 -3.58
CA GLY A 56 24.63 2.73 -3.36
C GLY A 56 24.40 2.43 -1.90
N MET A 57 23.81 1.27 -1.62
CA MET A 57 23.50 0.83 -0.25
C MET A 57 24.73 0.57 0.62
N ALA A 58 25.91 0.41 0.00
CA ALA A 58 27.18 0.25 0.73
C ALA A 58 27.58 1.48 1.57
N GLU A 59 27.09 2.66 1.21
CA GLU A 59 27.36 3.89 1.98
C GLU A 59 26.37 4.10 3.14
N ILE A 60 25.27 3.39 3.13
CA ILE A 60 24.18 3.60 4.07
C ILE A 60 24.47 2.91 5.40
N VAL A 61 24.36 3.66 6.47
CA VAL A 61 24.50 3.18 7.86
C VAL A 61 23.14 2.77 8.39
N CYS A 62 23.06 1.61 8.99
CA CYS A 62 21.82 1.16 9.65
C CYS A 62 21.50 2.08 10.84
N PRO A 63 20.30 2.67 10.90
CA PRO A 63 19.92 3.58 11.98
C PRO A 63 19.78 2.87 13.35
N ASP A 64 19.56 1.54 13.38
CA ASP A 64 19.35 0.80 14.61
C ASP A 64 20.68 0.28 15.22
N CYS A 65 21.58 -0.27 14.41
CA CYS A 65 22.80 -0.89 14.92
C CYS A 65 24.10 -0.18 14.54
N GLY A 66 24.03 0.84 13.68
CA GLY A 66 25.20 1.62 13.26
C GLY A 66 26.11 0.92 12.24
N THR A 67 25.79 -0.29 11.79
CA THR A 67 26.61 -1.01 10.80
C THR A 67 26.42 -0.39 9.42
N GLN A 68 27.51 -0.14 8.69
CA GLN A 68 27.49 0.42 7.35
C GLN A 68 27.46 -0.70 6.29
N GLY A 69 26.66 -0.52 5.25
CA GLY A 69 26.68 -1.34 4.04
C GLY A 69 26.18 -2.78 4.20
N ALA A 70 25.64 -3.13 5.36
CA ALA A 70 25.17 -4.50 5.67
C ALA A 70 23.68 -4.67 5.31
N TRP A 71 23.36 -4.60 4.02
CA TRP A 71 21.98 -4.65 3.52
C TRP A 71 21.75 -5.81 2.56
N THR A 72 20.56 -6.38 2.60
CA THR A 72 20.10 -7.33 1.59
C THR A 72 19.77 -6.59 0.29
N GLU A 73 19.61 -7.38 -0.79
CA GLU A 73 18.97 -6.84 -2.00
C GLU A 73 17.55 -6.36 -1.70
N PRO A 74 17.11 -5.27 -2.33
CA PRO A 74 15.79 -4.72 -2.11
C PRO A 74 14.71 -5.68 -2.61
N GLN A 75 13.68 -5.87 -1.79
CA GLN A 75 12.49 -6.64 -2.13
C GLN A 75 11.28 -5.72 -2.18
N LEU A 76 10.48 -5.82 -3.23
CA LEU A 76 9.24 -5.07 -3.34
C LEU A 76 8.18 -5.63 -2.38
N PHE A 77 7.72 -4.78 -1.49
CA PHE A 77 6.68 -5.10 -0.52
C PHE A 77 5.36 -4.44 -0.93
N SER A 78 4.33 -5.24 -1.16
CA SER A 78 3.01 -4.71 -1.52
C SER A 78 2.29 -4.11 -0.31
N GLY A 79 1.84 -2.87 -0.42
CA GLY A 79 0.96 -2.22 0.54
C GLY A 79 -0.49 -2.73 0.51
N LEU A 80 -0.86 -3.51 -0.52
CA LEU A 80 -2.17 -4.15 -0.60
C LEU A 80 -2.23 -5.38 0.30
N VAL A 81 -3.32 -5.50 1.08
CA VAL A 81 -3.61 -6.70 1.86
C VAL A 81 -4.28 -7.73 0.95
N LYS A 82 -3.60 -8.85 0.74
CA LYS A 82 -4.09 -9.97 -0.09
C LYS A 82 -5.06 -10.85 0.70
N THR A 83 -6.06 -11.38 0.01
CA THR A 83 -6.93 -12.44 0.49
C THR A 83 -7.31 -13.36 -0.66
N TYR A 84 -7.78 -14.55 -0.34
CA TYR A 84 -8.22 -15.52 -1.34
C TYR A 84 -9.67 -15.86 -1.09
N LEU A 85 -10.46 -15.90 -2.16
CA LEU A 85 -11.85 -16.33 -2.15
C LEU A 85 -11.98 -17.62 -2.97
N GLY A 86 -12.75 -18.54 -2.46
CA GLY A 86 -12.95 -19.86 -3.09
C GLY A 86 -12.26 -20.99 -2.31
N PRO A 87 -12.33 -22.22 -2.84
CA PRO A 87 -11.88 -23.42 -2.12
C PRO A 87 -10.36 -23.64 -2.18
N VAL A 88 -9.64 -22.92 -3.05
CA VAL A 88 -8.21 -23.09 -3.27
C VAL A 88 -7.54 -21.73 -3.38
N ASP A 89 -6.40 -21.56 -2.68
CA ASP A 89 -5.58 -20.36 -2.76
C ASP A 89 -4.78 -20.38 -4.08
N ASN A 90 -5.34 -19.77 -5.10
CA ASN A 90 -4.73 -19.64 -6.43
C ASN A 90 -4.90 -18.22 -6.99
N GLU A 91 -4.33 -17.96 -8.16
CA GLU A 91 -4.40 -16.64 -8.80
C GLU A 91 -5.84 -16.21 -9.16
N GLU A 92 -6.72 -17.16 -9.46
CA GLU A 92 -8.13 -16.86 -9.77
C GLU A 92 -8.89 -16.39 -8.54
N GLY A 93 -8.56 -16.96 -7.37
CA GLY A 93 -9.14 -16.60 -6.08
C GLY A 93 -8.51 -15.35 -5.46
N LEU A 94 -7.45 -14.80 -6.04
CA LEU A 94 -6.74 -13.66 -5.46
C LEU A 94 -7.57 -12.38 -5.52
N HIS A 95 -7.84 -11.85 -4.35
CA HIS A 95 -8.54 -10.60 -4.12
C HIS A 95 -7.71 -9.71 -3.19
N TYR A 96 -8.09 -8.44 -3.13
CA TYR A 96 -7.44 -7.50 -2.21
C TYR A 96 -8.46 -6.75 -1.38
N MET A 97 -8.10 -6.46 -0.14
CA MET A 97 -8.84 -5.53 0.69
C MET A 97 -8.50 -4.10 0.25
N ARG A 98 -9.51 -3.24 0.17
CA ARG A 98 -9.32 -1.87 -0.32
C ARG A 98 -8.38 -1.06 0.59
N PRO A 99 -7.33 -0.40 0.03
CA PRO A 99 -6.48 0.53 0.76
C PRO A 99 -7.07 1.94 0.88
N GLU A 100 -8.17 2.19 0.15
CA GLU A 100 -8.94 3.43 0.10
C GLU A 100 -10.34 3.16 -0.47
N THR A 101 -11.24 4.12 -0.40
CA THR A 101 -12.65 3.92 -0.79
C THR A 101 -12.99 4.39 -2.21
N ALA A 102 -12.06 4.99 -2.94
CA ALA A 102 -12.33 5.62 -4.23
C ALA A 102 -12.75 4.63 -5.33
N GLN A 103 -12.06 3.49 -5.44
CA GLN A 103 -12.30 2.52 -6.53
C GLN A 103 -13.70 1.90 -6.46
N GLY A 104 -14.20 1.66 -5.26
CA GLY A 104 -15.58 1.20 -5.07
C GLY A 104 -16.61 2.19 -5.61
N ILE A 105 -16.35 3.50 -5.52
CA ILE A 105 -17.19 4.55 -6.08
C ILE A 105 -17.15 4.50 -7.62
N PHE A 106 -15.96 4.38 -8.22
CA PHE A 106 -15.81 4.32 -9.66
C PHE A 106 -16.48 3.08 -10.26
N VAL A 107 -16.26 1.91 -9.67
CA VAL A 107 -16.87 0.63 -10.11
C VAL A 107 -18.41 0.72 -10.08
N ASN A 108 -18.96 1.38 -9.07
CA ASN A 108 -20.41 1.50 -8.90
C ASN A 108 -21.02 2.77 -9.50
N PHE A 109 -20.25 3.59 -10.19
CA PHE A 109 -20.74 4.88 -10.71
C PHE A 109 -21.99 4.75 -11.59
N LEU A 110 -21.97 3.84 -12.56
CA LEU A 110 -23.11 3.62 -13.45
C LEU A 110 -24.31 3.02 -12.72
N ASN A 111 -24.09 2.15 -11.75
CA ASN A 111 -25.16 1.59 -10.92
C ASN A 111 -25.86 2.70 -10.10
N VAL A 112 -25.07 3.59 -9.49
CA VAL A 112 -25.62 4.73 -8.74
C VAL A 112 -26.35 5.70 -9.65
N LEU A 113 -25.78 5.99 -10.83
CA LEU A 113 -26.41 6.87 -11.82
C LEU A 113 -27.81 6.35 -12.20
N GLY A 114 -27.90 5.05 -12.52
CA GLY A 114 -29.16 4.41 -12.91
C GLY A 114 -30.16 4.29 -11.76
N ALA A 115 -29.72 3.75 -10.61
CA ALA A 115 -30.59 3.52 -9.44
C ALA A 115 -31.14 4.82 -8.87
N ALA A 116 -30.32 5.87 -8.80
CA ALA A 116 -30.72 7.15 -8.26
C ALA A 116 -31.37 8.09 -9.27
N ARG A 117 -31.44 7.69 -10.55
CA ARG A 117 -31.97 8.50 -11.66
C ARG A 117 -31.37 9.92 -11.69
N LYS A 118 -30.08 10.03 -11.40
CA LYS A 118 -29.36 11.30 -11.38
C LYS A 118 -28.73 11.61 -12.74
N LYS A 119 -28.53 12.90 -12.97
CA LYS A 119 -27.71 13.41 -14.07
C LYS A 119 -26.53 14.18 -13.50
N PRO A 120 -25.34 14.12 -14.10
CA PRO A 120 -24.23 14.97 -13.71
C PRO A 120 -24.58 16.46 -13.81
N PRO A 121 -24.06 17.32 -12.91
CA PRO A 121 -23.14 17.00 -11.84
C PRO A 121 -23.85 16.48 -10.58
N PHE A 122 -23.28 15.43 -9.93
CA PHE A 122 -23.67 14.99 -8.59
C PHE A 122 -22.45 14.38 -7.88
N GLY A 123 -22.50 14.30 -6.55
CA GLY A 123 -21.42 13.74 -5.73
C GLY A 123 -21.81 12.40 -5.10
N ILE A 124 -20.82 11.51 -4.99
CA ILE A 124 -20.89 10.26 -4.22
C ILE A 124 -19.84 10.32 -3.13
N GLY A 125 -20.21 9.95 -1.90
CA GLY A 125 -19.30 9.81 -0.78
C GLY A 125 -19.43 8.43 -0.15
N GLN A 126 -18.34 7.93 0.38
CA GLN A 126 -18.29 6.69 1.13
C GLN A 126 -17.47 6.90 2.39
N ILE A 127 -17.98 6.40 3.52
CA ILE A 127 -17.27 6.24 4.78
C ILE A 127 -17.20 4.75 5.04
N GLY A 128 -16.03 4.24 5.40
CA GLY A 128 -15.87 2.83 5.70
C GLY A 128 -14.41 2.39 5.79
N LYS A 129 -14.21 1.22 6.32
CA LYS A 129 -12.88 0.68 6.60
C LYS A 129 -12.02 0.50 5.36
N ALA A 130 -10.75 0.84 5.50
CA ALA A 130 -9.69 0.60 4.54
C ALA A 130 -8.52 -0.13 5.21
N PHE A 131 -7.71 -0.82 4.42
CA PHE A 131 -6.67 -1.72 4.92
C PHE A 131 -5.37 -1.51 4.16
N ARG A 132 -4.30 -1.36 4.88
CA ARG A 132 -2.96 -1.27 4.29
C ARG A 132 -2.02 -2.26 4.95
N ASN A 133 -1.20 -2.93 4.21
CA ASN A 133 -0.21 -3.87 4.71
C ASN A 133 1.02 -3.10 5.21
N GLU A 134 0.87 -2.46 6.38
CA GLU A 134 1.94 -1.69 6.98
C GLU A 134 3.05 -2.60 7.52
N ILE A 135 4.29 -2.28 7.17
CA ILE A 135 5.49 -3.04 7.60
C ILE A 135 5.67 -2.90 9.11
N THR A 136 5.65 -1.66 9.57
CA THR A 136 5.79 -1.32 10.98
C THR A 136 4.60 -0.47 11.39
N PRO A 137 3.55 -1.08 11.96
CA PRO A 137 2.44 -0.33 12.53
C PRO A 137 2.94 0.65 13.59
N GLY A 138 2.41 1.86 13.55
CA GLY A 138 2.68 2.88 14.56
C GLY A 138 1.67 2.83 15.69
N ASN A 139 1.95 3.59 16.74
CA ASN A 139 1.06 3.68 17.89
C ASN A 139 -0.22 4.43 17.55
N PHE A 140 -1.32 3.99 18.14
CA PHE A 140 -2.63 4.59 18.05
C PHE A 140 -3.13 4.66 16.59
N ILE A 141 -3.57 5.82 16.12
CA ILE A 141 -4.13 6.01 14.77
C ILE A 141 -3.10 6.40 13.71
N PHE A 142 -1.84 6.56 14.07
CA PHE A 142 -0.83 7.13 13.18
C PHE A 142 -0.46 6.21 12.01
N ARG A 143 -0.29 4.90 12.27
CA ARG A 143 -0.02 3.87 11.27
C ARG A 143 -0.70 2.57 11.65
N THR A 144 -1.94 2.42 11.25
CA THR A 144 -2.72 1.20 11.49
C THR A 144 -2.90 0.44 10.19
N ARG A 145 -3.02 -0.88 10.29
CA ARG A 145 -3.33 -1.74 9.14
C ARG A 145 -4.81 -1.69 8.77
N GLU A 146 -5.66 -1.28 9.69
CA GLU A 146 -7.09 -1.05 9.51
C GLU A 146 -7.42 0.36 9.98
N PHE A 147 -8.13 1.14 9.17
CA PHE A 147 -8.53 2.52 9.48
C PHE A 147 -9.83 2.88 8.75
N GLU A 148 -10.45 3.97 9.16
CA GLU A 148 -11.69 4.50 8.61
C GLU A 148 -11.60 6.00 8.35
#